data_2fa1490d0d0c2fd9bd61f3714a8ee3f7
#
_entry.id   2fa1490d0d0c2fd9bd61f3714a8ee3f7
#
_cell.length_a   1.000
_cell.length_b   1.000
_cell.length_c   1.000
_cell.angle_alpha   90.00
_cell.angle_beta   90.00
_cell.angle_gamma   90.00
#
_symmetry.space_group_name_H-M   'P 1'
#
loop_
_entity.id
_entity.type
_entity.pdbx_description
1 polymer ?
#
loop_
_entity_poly.entity_id
_entity_poly.type
_entity_poly.pdbx_seq_one_letter_code
_entity_poly.pdbx_strand_id
1 'polypeptide(L)'
;MKYKIFISANQKELRDERFAVKEVIAENATLRGFFDVFMFEDLPAKGKSAVSTYLKNVTDSDVYICIIANLYGNKGKDGLSATEHEFRQYLKVRPKADDVFAFIKGSSADDKKRDPDTQNLLKDIKASFIYKRFKNTDELKTQVLNSLISFLDDKGEFNKGPFDKIVRKDLGYDAIDEKTVKDFLQNRAVKLKVTAPKISVKDFLVNILKILKKYNGNLYPTNAALLFFGKDPTEHISHHEIRIARFKGTDRTETLDSQEIKGPIYKMLLDVEAFFKRNTRLANKIVEFKRVDIPEYPFEAVREAIINAIAHRDYNRRGAPIMVSIFDDRIEVRNPGGLLPGLNIKKLEGHHATRNEAVCNIFHETMDMERFGTGIGKMKRHMKAHGLTEPTLAEEGDFFVVKFFGPGDKILDIVPSIPDHRQTDLKKLGLNKRQIEALRLMVNEKKHITIMNYLELFKDIVKKTAIRDLKRLVEIGLVKKIGYKKGAYFCASENVPKNGEMSLKMSLE
;
A
#
# COMPACT_ATOMS: atom_id res chain seq x y z
N MET A 1 -14.30 -4.71 9.64
CA MET A 1 -15.60 -4.34 10.22
C MET A 1 -16.29 -5.65 10.57
N LYS A 2 -16.95 -5.76 11.72
CA LYS A 2 -17.70 -6.96 12.06
C LYS A 2 -19.11 -6.85 11.52
N TYR A 3 -19.70 -8.00 11.17
CA TYR A 3 -21.11 -8.09 10.79
C TYR A 3 -21.99 -7.92 12.03
N LYS A 4 -22.98 -7.07 11.95
CA LYS A 4 -23.95 -6.84 13.02
C LYS A 4 -25.08 -7.85 12.95
N ILE A 5 -25.30 -8.61 14.02
CA ILE A 5 -26.39 -9.57 14.15
C ILE A 5 -27.49 -8.95 14.99
N PHE A 6 -28.74 -9.02 14.50
CA PHE A 6 -29.94 -8.76 15.29
C PHE A 6 -30.64 -10.08 15.63
N ILE A 7 -30.90 -10.31 16.92
CA ILE A 7 -31.62 -11.50 17.39
C ILE A 7 -33.05 -11.10 17.72
N SER A 8 -33.99 -11.61 16.93
CA SER A 8 -35.44 -11.38 17.06
C SER A 8 -36.14 -12.65 17.57
N ALA A 9 -36.82 -12.53 18.66
CA ALA A 9 -37.65 -13.59 19.26
C ALA A 9 -38.59 -13.02 20.32
N ASN A 10 -39.62 -13.76 20.71
CA ASN A 10 -40.46 -13.43 21.85
C ASN A 10 -39.62 -13.43 23.15
N GLN A 11 -39.49 -12.25 23.75
CA GLN A 11 -38.57 -12.04 24.91
C GLN A 11 -38.98 -12.84 26.15
N LYS A 12 -40.28 -13.10 26.35
CA LYS A 12 -40.74 -13.84 27.54
C LYS A 12 -40.59 -15.35 27.38
N GLU A 13 -40.95 -15.87 26.22
CA GLU A 13 -40.99 -17.30 25.93
C GLU A 13 -39.58 -17.86 25.61
N LEU A 14 -38.74 -17.05 24.92
CA LEU A 14 -37.50 -17.49 24.32
C LEU A 14 -36.25 -16.75 24.89
N ARG A 15 -36.34 -16.37 26.17
CA ARG A 15 -35.24 -15.65 26.85
C ARG A 15 -33.96 -16.48 26.83
N ASP A 16 -34.03 -17.72 27.24
CA ASP A 16 -32.84 -18.60 27.38
C ASP A 16 -32.22 -18.89 26.00
N GLU A 17 -33.05 -19.08 24.98
CA GLU A 17 -32.61 -19.29 23.61
C GLU A 17 -31.89 -18.06 23.05
N ARG A 18 -32.38 -16.85 23.31
CA ARG A 18 -31.74 -15.59 22.90
C ARG A 18 -30.36 -15.44 23.54
N PHE A 19 -30.26 -15.69 24.85
CA PHE A 19 -28.97 -15.65 25.55
C PHE A 19 -28.03 -16.75 25.08
N ALA A 20 -28.51 -17.96 24.80
CA ALA A 20 -27.73 -19.07 24.28
C ALA A 20 -27.12 -18.72 22.89
N VAL A 21 -27.88 -18.04 22.02
CA VAL A 21 -27.36 -17.56 20.73
C VAL A 21 -26.29 -16.49 20.92
N LYS A 22 -26.50 -15.54 21.83
CA LYS A 22 -25.48 -14.52 22.14
C LYS A 22 -24.20 -15.17 22.70
N GLU A 23 -24.34 -16.11 23.62
CA GLU A 23 -23.24 -16.81 24.25
C GLU A 23 -22.38 -17.60 23.25
N VAL A 24 -22.98 -18.40 22.36
CA VAL A 24 -22.24 -19.17 21.37
C VAL A 24 -21.44 -18.26 20.42
N ILE A 25 -21.94 -17.06 20.10
CA ILE A 25 -21.23 -16.11 19.27
C ILE A 25 -20.08 -15.45 20.04
N ALA A 26 -20.29 -15.10 21.32
CA ALA A 26 -19.29 -14.44 22.14
C ALA A 26 -18.15 -15.38 22.56
N GLU A 27 -18.45 -16.65 22.85
CA GLU A 27 -17.48 -17.64 23.32
C GLU A 27 -16.70 -18.30 22.18
N ASN A 28 -17.30 -18.45 21.01
CA ASN A 28 -16.61 -19.03 19.86
C ASN A 28 -15.57 -18.05 19.31
N ALA A 29 -14.28 -18.42 19.35
CA ALA A 29 -13.16 -17.58 18.94
C ALA A 29 -13.30 -17.06 17.48
N THR A 30 -13.81 -17.90 16.58
CA THR A 30 -14.04 -17.52 15.17
C THR A 30 -15.20 -16.53 15.05
N LEU A 31 -16.37 -16.87 15.59
CA LEU A 31 -17.56 -16.01 15.46
C LEU A 31 -17.35 -14.66 16.14
N ARG A 32 -16.75 -14.62 17.31
CA ARG A 32 -16.39 -13.38 18.02
C ARG A 32 -15.52 -12.44 17.19
N GLY A 33 -14.66 -12.99 16.30
CA GLY A 33 -13.83 -12.21 15.39
C GLY A 33 -14.63 -11.48 14.30
N PHE A 34 -15.73 -12.08 13.83
CA PHE A 34 -16.47 -11.61 12.66
C PHE A 34 -17.80 -10.95 12.98
N PHE A 35 -18.40 -11.21 14.16
CA PHE A 35 -19.74 -10.75 14.49
C PHE A 35 -19.79 -9.88 15.74
N ASP A 36 -20.69 -8.89 15.72
CA ASP A 36 -21.15 -8.13 16.87
C ASP A 36 -22.65 -8.36 17.02
N VAL A 37 -23.07 -8.84 18.20
CA VAL A 37 -24.46 -9.18 18.49
C VAL A 37 -25.16 -8.00 19.14
N PHE A 38 -26.30 -7.62 18.60
CA PHE A 38 -27.20 -6.66 19.21
C PHE A 38 -28.40 -7.40 19.83
N MET A 39 -28.63 -7.11 21.12
CA MET A 39 -29.85 -7.48 21.85
C MET A 39 -30.45 -6.25 22.49
N PHE A 40 -31.78 -6.18 22.52
CA PHE A 40 -32.49 -5.03 23.12
C PHE A 40 -32.15 -4.83 24.61
N GLU A 41 -31.91 -5.91 25.32
CA GLU A 41 -31.53 -5.96 26.73
C GLU A 41 -30.17 -5.32 27.04
N ASP A 42 -29.32 -5.14 26.04
CA ASP A 42 -28.01 -4.49 26.20
C ASP A 42 -28.11 -2.95 26.15
N LEU A 43 -29.28 -2.41 25.84
CA LEU A 43 -29.47 -0.96 25.75
C LEU A 43 -29.51 -0.32 27.13
N PRO A 44 -28.75 0.76 27.36
CA PRO A 44 -28.90 1.57 28.56
C PRO A 44 -30.28 2.28 28.54
N ALA A 45 -30.84 2.51 29.71
CA ALA A 45 -32.07 3.29 29.85
C ALA A 45 -31.90 4.68 29.17
N LYS A 46 -32.74 4.95 28.17
CA LYS A 46 -32.76 6.22 27.44
C LYS A 46 -34.21 6.70 27.20
N GLY A 47 -34.46 7.99 27.23
CA GLY A 47 -35.75 8.62 26.99
C GLY A 47 -36.23 8.60 25.53
N LYS A 48 -35.89 7.54 24.74
CA LYS A 48 -36.34 7.33 23.36
C LYS A 48 -37.36 6.23 23.29
N SER A 49 -38.29 6.32 22.32
CA SER A 49 -39.26 5.25 22.06
C SER A 49 -38.55 3.93 21.78
N ALA A 50 -38.95 2.88 22.51
CA ALA A 50 -38.43 1.53 22.31
C ALA A 50 -38.61 1.09 20.84
N VAL A 51 -39.78 1.33 20.23
CA VAL A 51 -40.13 0.97 18.86
C VAL A 51 -39.14 1.59 17.85
N SER A 52 -38.90 2.90 17.91
CA SER A 52 -37.97 3.56 16.96
C SER A 52 -36.55 3.08 17.12
N THR A 53 -36.16 2.68 18.32
CA THR A 53 -34.81 2.22 18.62
C THR A 53 -34.54 0.81 18.07
N TYR A 54 -35.47 -0.15 18.29
CA TYR A 54 -35.24 -1.50 17.77
C TYR A 54 -35.34 -1.53 16.25
N LEU A 55 -36.32 -0.84 15.61
CA LEU A 55 -36.42 -0.78 14.17
C LEU A 55 -35.19 -0.19 13.48
N LYS A 56 -34.54 0.82 14.12
CA LYS A 56 -33.29 1.33 13.62
C LYS A 56 -32.18 0.27 13.66
N ASN A 57 -32.05 -0.46 14.76
CA ASN A 57 -31.02 -1.50 14.89
C ASN A 57 -31.27 -2.68 13.93
N VAL A 58 -32.51 -3.04 13.67
CA VAL A 58 -32.90 -4.01 12.62
C VAL A 58 -32.38 -3.53 11.25
N THR A 59 -32.64 -2.26 10.92
CA THR A 59 -32.21 -1.65 9.65
C THR A 59 -30.69 -1.64 9.49
N ASP A 60 -29.97 -1.35 10.59
CA ASP A 60 -28.50 -1.23 10.63
C ASP A 60 -27.78 -2.60 10.74
N SER A 61 -28.53 -3.72 10.87
CA SER A 61 -27.94 -5.06 11.02
C SER A 61 -27.67 -5.73 9.69
N ASP A 62 -26.58 -6.51 9.63
CA ASP A 62 -26.16 -7.27 8.43
C ASP A 62 -26.76 -8.66 8.39
N VAL A 63 -27.07 -9.23 9.55
CA VAL A 63 -27.61 -10.58 9.72
C VAL A 63 -28.82 -10.52 10.66
N TYR A 64 -29.88 -11.22 10.31
CA TYR A 64 -31.08 -11.32 11.10
C TYR A 64 -31.34 -12.75 11.53
N ILE A 65 -31.33 -13.01 12.85
CA ILE A 65 -31.65 -14.31 13.45
C ILE A 65 -33.06 -14.23 14.01
N CYS A 66 -33.98 -15.03 13.47
CA CYS A 66 -35.36 -15.13 13.91
C CYS A 66 -35.59 -16.46 14.64
N ILE A 67 -36.04 -16.40 15.91
CA ILE A 67 -36.36 -17.59 16.69
C ILE A 67 -37.87 -17.56 17.01
N ILE A 68 -38.59 -18.61 16.60
CA ILE A 68 -40.03 -18.72 16.77
C ILE A 68 -40.37 -19.92 17.64
N ALA A 69 -41.31 -19.72 18.57
CA ALA A 69 -41.90 -20.82 19.38
C ALA A 69 -43.43 -20.74 19.35
N ASN A 70 -44.12 -20.90 20.49
CA ASN A 70 -45.57 -21.03 20.51
C ASN A 70 -46.30 -19.70 20.52
N LEU A 71 -45.80 -18.71 21.26
CA LEU A 71 -46.47 -17.45 21.52
C LEU A 71 -46.13 -16.39 20.46
N TYR A 72 -47.20 -15.73 19.96
CA TYR A 72 -47.04 -14.59 19.06
C TYR A 72 -46.48 -13.34 19.73
N GLY A 73 -46.82 -13.16 21.00
CA GLY A 73 -46.47 -11.99 21.79
C GLY A 73 -47.54 -10.89 21.75
N ASN A 74 -47.25 -9.76 22.42
CA ASN A 74 -48.18 -8.64 22.53
C ASN A 74 -48.32 -7.94 21.17
N LYS A 75 -49.56 -7.70 20.74
CA LYS A 75 -49.87 -6.96 19.52
C LYS A 75 -49.74 -5.46 19.73
N GLY A 76 -49.10 -4.77 18.79
CA GLY A 76 -49.12 -3.31 18.69
C GLY A 76 -50.46 -2.76 18.21
N LYS A 77 -50.55 -1.45 18.02
CA LYS A 77 -51.78 -0.77 17.50
C LYS A 77 -52.21 -1.22 16.11
N ASP A 78 -51.27 -1.76 15.35
CA ASP A 78 -51.45 -2.29 13.99
C ASP A 78 -51.71 -3.80 13.95
N GLY A 79 -51.84 -4.44 15.11
CA GLY A 79 -52.13 -5.87 15.22
C GLY A 79 -50.94 -6.79 15.09
N LEU A 80 -49.71 -6.26 14.87
CA LEU A 80 -48.50 -7.05 14.70
C LEU A 80 -47.71 -7.15 16.02
N SER A 81 -47.04 -8.27 16.23
CA SER A 81 -46.09 -8.43 17.35
C SER A 81 -44.76 -7.71 17.05
N ALA A 82 -43.95 -7.44 18.10
CA ALA A 82 -42.65 -6.86 17.92
C ALA A 82 -41.79 -7.71 16.98
N THR A 83 -41.79 -9.05 17.16
CA THR A 83 -41.01 -9.99 16.33
C THR A 83 -41.43 -9.92 14.85
N GLU A 84 -42.71 -9.80 14.56
CA GLU A 84 -43.20 -9.69 13.16
C GLU A 84 -42.87 -8.32 12.59
N HIS A 85 -42.94 -7.25 13.35
CA HIS A 85 -42.51 -5.92 12.94
C HIS A 85 -41.02 -5.90 12.56
N GLU A 86 -40.15 -6.47 13.40
CA GLU A 86 -38.73 -6.60 13.16
C GLU A 86 -38.44 -7.38 11.88
N PHE A 87 -39.13 -8.51 11.71
CA PHE A 87 -39.01 -9.37 10.52
C PHE A 87 -39.40 -8.62 9.24
N ARG A 88 -40.59 -8.00 9.23
CA ARG A 88 -41.07 -7.23 8.06
C ARG A 88 -40.18 -6.03 7.76
N GLN A 89 -39.67 -5.33 8.78
CA GLN A 89 -38.78 -4.21 8.60
C GLN A 89 -37.43 -4.65 7.98
N TYR A 90 -36.88 -5.78 8.42
CA TYR A 90 -35.65 -6.31 7.86
C TYR A 90 -35.79 -6.63 6.38
N LEU A 91 -36.86 -7.31 6.00
CA LEU A 91 -37.18 -7.66 4.60
C LEU A 91 -37.43 -6.43 3.72
N LYS A 92 -38.05 -5.38 4.26
CA LYS A 92 -38.26 -4.13 3.55
C LYS A 92 -36.95 -3.45 3.13
N VAL A 93 -35.94 -3.50 3.99
CA VAL A 93 -34.62 -2.90 3.74
C VAL A 93 -33.74 -3.81 2.91
N ARG A 94 -33.89 -5.12 3.03
CA ARG A 94 -33.08 -6.15 2.36
C ARG A 94 -33.94 -7.15 1.59
N PRO A 95 -34.46 -6.79 0.39
CA PRO A 95 -35.42 -7.63 -0.34
C PRO A 95 -34.88 -8.99 -0.80
N LYS A 96 -33.54 -9.13 -0.96
CA LYS A 96 -32.90 -10.41 -1.35
C LYS A 96 -32.73 -11.38 -0.20
N ALA A 97 -32.74 -10.88 1.05
CA ALA A 97 -32.83 -11.64 2.31
C ALA A 97 -31.92 -12.89 2.47
N ASP A 98 -30.79 -12.93 1.78
CA ASP A 98 -29.82 -14.05 1.86
C ASP A 98 -29.18 -14.18 3.27
N ASP A 99 -29.45 -13.22 4.15
CA ASP A 99 -28.82 -13.08 5.47
C ASP A 99 -29.86 -13.26 6.62
N VAL A 100 -30.99 -13.96 6.35
CA VAL A 100 -32.03 -14.32 7.33
C VAL A 100 -31.88 -15.77 7.75
N PHE A 101 -31.71 -16.00 9.07
CA PHE A 101 -31.63 -17.34 9.68
C PHE A 101 -32.82 -17.57 10.58
N ALA A 102 -33.73 -18.49 10.17
CA ALA A 102 -34.93 -18.81 10.90
C ALA A 102 -34.81 -20.14 11.66
N PHE A 103 -35.06 -20.10 12.96
CA PHE A 103 -35.02 -21.25 13.86
C PHE A 103 -36.39 -21.44 14.54
N ILE A 104 -36.98 -22.65 14.43
CA ILE A 104 -38.29 -22.94 14.94
C ILE A 104 -38.19 -23.99 16.07
N LYS A 105 -38.60 -23.62 17.28
CA LYS A 105 -38.60 -24.53 18.43
C LYS A 105 -39.69 -25.59 18.27
N GLY A 106 -39.36 -26.87 18.51
CA GLY A 106 -40.29 -28.01 18.45
C GLY A 106 -40.41 -28.64 17.08
N SER A 107 -41.32 -29.63 17.02
CA SER A 107 -41.60 -30.45 15.81
C SER A 107 -42.63 -29.82 14.89
N SER A 108 -42.80 -30.39 13.69
CA SER A 108 -43.85 -29.96 12.77
C SER A 108 -45.25 -30.27 13.27
N ALA A 109 -45.43 -31.29 14.12
CA ALA A 109 -46.70 -31.63 14.75
C ALA A 109 -47.15 -30.56 15.75
N ASP A 110 -46.24 -29.81 16.34
CA ASP A 110 -46.53 -28.74 17.30
C ASP A 110 -47.06 -27.48 16.62
N ASP A 111 -46.86 -27.31 15.32
CA ASP A 111 -47.25 -26.09 14.61
C ASP A 111 -48.74 -25.79 14.66
N LYS A 112 -49.61 -26.85 14.66
CA LYS A 112 -51.07 -26.71 14.77
C LYS A 112 -51.53 -26.27 16.16
N LYS A 113 -50.68 -26.40 17.19
CA LYS A 113 -50.98 -26.03 18.59
C LYS A 113 -50.50 -24.63 18.96
N ARG A 114 -49.78 -23.95 18.05
CA ARG A 114 -49.28 -22.60 18.27
C ARG A 114 -50.38 -21.56 18.18
N ASP A 115 -50.12 -20.39 18.72
CA ASP A 115 -50.97 -19.21 18.54
C ASP A 115 -51.29 -19.02 17.04
N PRO A 116 -52.55 -18.72 16.66
CA PRO A 116 -52.98 -18.57 15.27
C PRO A 116 -52.14 -17.55 14.47
N ASP A 117 -51.77 -16.43 15.09
CA ASP A 117 -50.94 -15.44 14.43
C ASP A 117 -49.48 -15.93 14.27
N THR A 118 -48.97 -16.72 15.21
CA THR A 118 -47.67 -17.41 15.04
C THR A 118 -47.72 -18.40 13.87
N GLN A 119 -48.83 -19.11 13.68
CA GLN A 119 -49.00 -20.03 12.55
C GLN A 119 -48.96 -19.27 11.22
N ASN A 120 -49.55 -18.07 11.14
CA ASN A 120 -49.52 -17.23 9.94
C ASN A 120 -48.10 -16.73 9.64
N LEU A 121 -47.38 -16.20 10.64
CA LEU A 121 -46.01 -15.80 10.49
C LEU A 121 -45.09 -16.96 10.05
N LEU A 122 -45.32 -18.16 10.59
CA LEU A 122 -44.60 -19.36 10.18
C LEU A 122 -44.85 -19.77 8.73
N LYS A 123 -46.06 -19.54 8.19
CA LYS A 123 -46.34 -19.78 6.76
C LYS A 123 -45.47 -18.90 5.90
N ASP A 124 -45.37 -17.60 6.22
CA ASP A 124 -44.59 -16.63 5.47
C ASP A 124 -43.08 -17.01 5.53
N ILE A 125 -42.59 -17.35 6.71
CA ILE A 125 -41.17 -17.75 6.90
C ILE A 125 -40.86 -19.04 6.11
N LYS A 126 -41.73 -20.07 6.19
CA LYS A 126 -41.52 -21.35 5.49
C LYS A 126 -41.62 -21.23 3.98
N ALA A 127 -42.44 -20.31 3.47
CA ALA A 127 -42.59 -20.07 2.05
C ALA A 127 -41.35 -19.34 1.46
N SER A 128 -40.66 -18.53 2.27
CA SER A 128 -39.63 -17.61 1.81
C SER A 128 -38.20 -18.04 2.15
N PHE A 129 -38.00 -18.86 3.19
CA PHE A 129 -36.68 -19.13 3.74
C PHE A 129 -36.40 -20.60 4.05
N ILE A 130 -35.13 -20.99 3.99
CA ILE A 130 -34.66 -22.26 4.57
C ILE A 130 -34.60 -22.07 6.09
N TYR A 131 -35.35 -22.89 6.81
CA TYR A 131 -35.40 -22.85 8.26
C TYR A 131 -34.88 -24.15 8.90
N LYS A 132 -34.44 -24.07 10.17
CA LYS A 132 -34.05 -25.23 10.99
C LYS A 132 -35.00 -25.35 12.19
N ARG A 133 -35.20 -26.58 12.66
CA ARG A 133 -35.93 -26.85 13.89
C ARG A 133 -35.00 -27.30 14.98
N PHE A 134 -35.29 -26.93 16.22
CA PHE A 134 -34.52 -27.32 17.38
C PHE A 134 -35.44 -27.71 18.57
N LYS A 135 -34.95 -28.55 19.48
CA LYS A 135 -35.68 -29.00 20.65
C LYS A 135 -35.19 -28.33 21.94
N ASN A 136 -33.92 -28.07 22.03
CA ASN A 136 -33.26 -27.47 23.19
C ASN A 136 -32.20 -26.43 22.79
N THR A 137 -31.66 -25.72 23.76
CA THR A 137 -30.67 -24.65 23.56
C THR A 137 -29.35 -25.14 22.95
N ASP A 138 -28.89 -26.36 23.24
CA ASP A 138 -27.66 -26.91 22.70
C ASP A 138 -27.78 -27.22 21.22
N GLU A 139 -28.93 -27.75 20.79
CA GLU A 139 -29.23 -27.97 19.40
C GLU A 139 -29.32 -26.62 18.65
N LEU A 140 -29.95 -25.60 19.26
CA LEU A 140 -29.98 -24.25 18.73
C LEU A 140 -28.60 -23.65 18.56
N LYS A 141 -27.74 -23.72 19.61
CA LYS A 141 -26.34 -23.26 19.56
C LYS A 141 -25.59 -23.90 18.40
N THR A 142 -25.71 -25.22 18.23
CA THR A 142 -25.06 -25.96 17.15
C THR A 142 -25.55 -25.50 15.76
N GLN A 143 -26.85 -25.33 15.60
CA GLN A 143 -27.44 -24.90 14.32
C GLN A 143 -27.09 -23.46 13.98
N VAL A 144 -27.09 -22.55 14.94
CA VAL A 144 -26.65 -21.16 14.78
C VAL A 144 -25.18 -21.10 14.39
N LEU A 145 -24.34 -21.86 15.09
CA LEU A 145 -22.91 -21.95 14.76
C LEU A 145 -22.71 -22.39 13.31
N ASN A 146 -23.36 -23.48 12.88
CA ASN A 146 -23.22 -23.99 11.53
C ASN A 146 -23.76 -23.00 10.48
N SER A 147 -24.85 -22.30 10.75
CA SER A 147 -25.43 -21.32 9.84
C SER A 147 -24.52 -20.08 9.69
N LEU A 148 -23.95 -19.59 10.79
CA LEU A 148 -23.04 -18.45 10.74
C LEU A 148 -21.68 -18.80 10.11
N ILE A 149 -21.20 -20.03 10.30
CA ILE A 149 -20.00 -20.53 9.61
C ILE A 149 -20.27 -20.62 8.11
N SER A 150 -21.43 -21.18 7.68
CA SER A 150 -21.81 -21.23 6.26
C SER A 150 -21.92 -19.82 5.67
N PHE A 151 -22.53 -18.88 6.38
CA PHE A 151 -22.59 -17.48 5.97
C PHE A 151 -21.20 -16.87 5.73
N LEU A 152 -20.25 -17.10 6.66
CA LEU A 152 -18.89 -16.61 6.51
C LEU A 152 -18.17 -17.27 5.31
N ASP A 153 -18.45 -18.55 5.06
CA ASP A 153 -17.90 -19.27 3.89
C ASP A 153 -18.51 -18.72 2.58
N ASP A 154 -19.82 -18.51 2.52
CA ASP A 154 -20.53 -17.92 1.38
C ASP A 154 -20.05 -16.48 1.09
N LYS A 155 -19.77 -15.71 2.14
CA LYS A 155 -19.15 -14.37 2.02
C LYS A 155 -17.64 -14.45 1.72
N GLY A 156 -17.07 -15.65 1.66
CA GLY A 156 -15.63 -15.86 1.39
C GLY A 156 -14.70 -15.46 2.53
N GLU A 157 -15.22 -15.34 3.78
CA GLU A 157 -14.43 -14.93 4.92
C GLU A 157 -13.41 -16.00 5.37
N PHE A 158 -13.70 -17.29 5.14
CA PHE A 158 -12.78 -18.41 5.42
C PHE A 158 -11.85 -18.75 4.27
N ASN A 159 -12.32 -18.53 3.02
CA ASN A 159 -11.55 -18.83 1.81
C ASN A 159 -10.69 -17.67 1.34
N LYS A 160 -10.38 -16.73 2.23
CA LYS A 160 -9.36 -15.73 1.97
C LYS A 160 -7.99 -16.40 2.07
N GLY A 161 -7.60 -17.11 1.03
CA GLY A 161 -6.19 -17.38 0.75
C GLY A 161 -5.35 -16.11 0.87
N PRO A 162 -4.05 -16.12 0.55
CA PRO A 162 -3.24 -14.92 0.59
C PRO A 162 -3.98 -13.76 -0.08
N PHE A 163 -3.98 -12.58 0.57
CA PHE A 163 -4.75 -11.41 0.13
C PHE A 163 -4.63 -11.13 -1.36
N ASP A 164 -3.45 -11.23 -1.90
CA ASP A 164 -3.12 -10.94 -3.29
C ASP A 164 -3.73 -11.94 -4.30
N LYS A 165 -4.05 -13.16 -3.86
CA LYS A 165 -4.65 -14.22 -4.68
C LYS A 165 -6.19 -14.23 -4.63
N ILE A 166 -6.83 -13.43 -3.77
CA ILE A 166 -8.30 -13.34 -3.70
C ILE A 166 -8.85 -12.86 -5.03
N VAL A 167 -9.77 -13.65 -5.61
CA VAL A 167 -10.46 -13.31 -6.84
C VAL A 167 -11.63 -12.37 -6.56
N ARG A 168 -11.68 -11.25 -7.24
CA ARG A 168 -12.71 -10.23 -7.11
C ARG A 168 -13.84 -10.51 -8.11
N LYS A 169 -14.77 -11.38 -7.72
CA LYS A 169 -15.94 -11.74 -8.55
C LYS A 169 -16.96 -10.61 -8.69
N ASP A 170 -16.86 -9.59 -7.84
CA ASP A 170 -17.62 -8.34 -7.88
C ASP A 170 -17.12 -7.37 -8.96
N LEU A 171 -15.98 -7.64 -9.60
CA LEU A 171 -15.35 -6.82 -10.63
C LEU A 171 -15.10 -7.63 -11.91
N GLY A 172 -15.26 -6.97 -13.06
CA GLY A 172 -14.94 -7.56 -14.36
C GLY A 172 -13.53 -7.22 -14.85
N TYR A 173 -13.22 -7.68 -16.07
CA TYR A 173 -11.97 -7.33 -16.76
C TYR A 173 -11.82 -5.82 -17.01
N ASP A 174 -12.92 -5.11 -17.11
CA ASP A 174 -12.99 -3.66 -17.31
C ASP A 174 -12.40 -2.84 -16.15
N ALA A 175 -12.19 -3.44 -14.97
CA ALA A 175 -11.45 -2.83 -13.87
C ALA A 175 -9.94 -2.72 -14.14
N ILE A 176 -9.42 -3.42 -15.16
CA ILE A 176 -8.00 -3.40 -15.54
C ILE A 176 -7.71 -2.29 -16.54
N ASP A 177 -6.62 -1.55 -16.31
CA ASP A 177 -6.06 -0.58 -17.26
C ASP A 177 -5.08 -1.26 -18.22
N GLU A 178 -5.54 -1.60 -19.40
CA GLU A 178 -4.71 -2.23 -20.44
C GLU A 178 -3.49 -1.39 -20.84
N LYS A 179 -3.58 -0.05 -20.74
CA LYS A 179 -2.45 0.82 -21.03
C LYS A 179 -1.32 0.57 -20.04
N THR A 180 -1.64 0.53 -18.75
CA THR A 180 -0.64 0.22 -17.70
C THR A 180 -0.01 -1.15 -17.91
N VAL A 181 -0.77 -2.16 -18.38
CA VAL A 181 -0.20 -3.48 -18.70
C VAL A 181 0.75 -3.41 -19.91
N LYS A 182 0.40 -2.65 -20.96
CA LYS A 182 1.27 -2.47 -22.14
C LYS A 182 2.57 -1.76 -21.76
N ASP A 183 2.48 -0.69 -20.96
CA ASP A 183 3.66 0.04 -20.46
C ASP A 183 4.56 -0.90 -19.61
N PHE A 184 3.97 -1.74 -18.77
CA PHE A 184 4.69 -2.76 -18.02
C PHE A 184 5.40 -3.76 -18.93
N LEU A 185 4.75 -4.27 -19.98
CA LEU A 185 5.33 -5.20 -20.94
C LEU A 185 6.51 -4.60 -21.71
N GLN A 186 6.40 -3.33 -22.12
CA GLN A 186 7.50 -2.60 -22.78
C GLN A 186 8.69 -2.45 -21.84
N ASN A 187 8.45 -2.05 -20.59
CA ASN A 187 9.50 -1.87 -19.60
C ASN A 187 10.19 -3.20 -19.24
N ARG A 188 9.39 -4.26 -19.12
CA ARG A 188 9.90 -5.62 -18.95
C ARG A 188 10.84 -6.03 -20.10
N ALA A 189 10.44 -5.78 -21.33
CA ALA A 189 11.26 -6.11 -22.50
C ALA A 189 12.59 -5.35 -22.49
N VAL A 190 12.57 -4.06 -22.17
CA VAL A 190 13.78 -3.23 -22.04
C VAL A 190 14.69 -3.73 -20.95
N LYS A 191 14.18 -4.03 -19.76
CA LYS A 191 14.97 -4.52 -18.61
C LYS A 191 15.59 -5.89 -18.88
N LEU A 192 14.85 -6.79 -19.50
CA LEU A 192 15.32 -8.13 -19.84
C LEU A 192 16.18 -8.16 -21.12
N LYS A 193 16.31 -7.02 -21.84
CA LYS A 193 16.99 -6.93 -23.14
C LYS A 193 16.45 -7.92 -24.18
N VAL A 194 15.13 -8.13 -24.19
CA VAL A 194 14.44 -9.03 -25.12
C VAL A 194 13.41 -8.25 -25.93
N THR A 195 13.01 -8.81 -27.07
CA THR A 195 11.89 -8.25 -27.85
C THR A 195 10.59 -8.40 -27.05
N ALA A 196 9.73 -7.37 -27.06
CA ALA A 196 8.42 -7.46 -26.41
C ALA A 196 7.63 -8.65 -26.97
N PRO A 197 7.08 -9.52 -26.13
CA PRO A 197 6.38 -10.72 -26.60
C PRO A 197 5.13 -10.32 -27.40
N LYS A 198 4.90 -10.98 -28.54
CA LYS A 198 3.65 -10.88 -29.32
C LYS A 198 2.55 -11.69 -28.61
N ILE A 199 2.11 -11.23 -27.45
CA ILE A 199 1.04 -11.86 -26.65
C ILE A 199 -0.06 -10.82 -26.40
N SER A 200 -1.31 -11.27 -26.37
CA SER A 200 -2.40 -10.39 -25.97
C SER A 200 -2.29 -10.02 -24.49
N VAL A 201 -2.77 -8.81 -24.11
CA VAL A 201 -2.79 -8.39 -22.71
C VAL A 201 -3.54 -9.39 -21.83
N LYS A 202 -4.67 -9.91 -22.32
CA LYS A 202 -5.48 -10.92 -21.58
C LYS A 202 -4.69 -12.21 -21.36
N ASP A 203 -4.06 -12.74 -22.40
CA ASP A 203 -3.27 -13.98 -22.29
C ASP A 203 -2.06 -13.80 -21.36
N PHE A 204 -1.42 -12.64 -21.39
CA PHE A 204 -0.34 -12.32 -20.46
C PHE A 204 -0.81 -12.37 -19.00
N LEU A 205 -1.93 -11.73 -18.67
CA LEU A 205 -2.48 -11.70 -17.32
C LEU A 205 -3.04 -13.05 -16.86
N VAL A 206 -3.63 -13.84 -17.78
CA VAL A 206 -4.20 -15.17 -17.47
C VAL A 206 -3.13 -16.23 -17.37
N ASN A 207 -2.26 -16.33 -18.38
CA ASN A 207 -1.37 -17.49 -18.56
C ASN A 207 0.03 -17.27 -17.95
N ILE A 208 0.56 -16.05 -18.03
CA ILE A 208 1.90 -15.74 -17.54
C ILE A 208 1.85 -15.30 -16.08
N LEU A 209 1.16 -14.20 -15.79
CA LEU A 209 1.07 -13.68 -14.42
C LEU A 209 0.07 -14.46 -13.56
N LYS A 210 -0.92 -15.11 -14.17
CA LYS A 210 -1.96 -15.91 -13.51
C LYS A 210 -2.80 -15.12 -12.50
N ILE A 211 -2.97 -13.83 -12.73
CA ILE A 211 -3.69 -12.87 -11.86
C ILE A 211 -5.11 -12.54 -12.36
N LEU A 212 -5.49 -13.01 -13.53
CA LEU A 212 -6.88 -13.09 -13.97
C LEU A 212 -7.36 -14.54 -13.91
N LYS A 213 -8.57 -14.75 -13.42
CA LYS A 213 -9.20 -16.07 -13.32
C LYS A 213 -10.45 -16.13 -14.18
N LYS A 214 -10.60 -17.26 -14.91
CA LYS A 214 -11.76 -17.48 -15.78
C LYS A 214 -12.81 -18.33 -15.08
N TYR A 215 -14.04 -17.81 -14.96
CA TYR A 215 -15.20 -18.54 -14.45
C TYR A 215 -16.40 -18.29 -15.38
N ASN A 216 -17.05 -19.34 -15.82
CA ASN A 216 -18.25 -19.27 -16.69
C ASN A 216 -18.05 -18.34 -17.92
N GLY A 217 -16.87 -18.41 -18.55
CA GLY A 217 -16.55 -17.57 -19.71
C GLY A 217 -16.05 -16.15 -19.39
N ASN A 218 -16.29 -15.64 -18.20
CA ASN A 218 -15.88 -14.30 -17.77
C ASN A 218 -14.51 -14.30 -17.09
N LEU A 219 -13.80 -13.16 -17.17
CA LEU A 219 -12.50 -12.93 -16.53
C LEU A 219 -12.65 -12.03 -15.31
N TYR A 220 -12.11 -12.47 -14.19
CA TYR A 220 -12.16 -11.79 -12.91
C TYR A 220 -10.75 -11.50 -12.41
N PRO A 221 -10.46 -10.26 -11.97
CA PRO A 221 -9.14 -9.92 -11.44
C PRO A 221 -8.94 -10.49 -10.04
N THR A 222 -7.70 -10.81 -9.70
CA THR A 222 -7.28 -10.97 -8.31
C THR A 222 -6.91 -9.61 -7.70
N ASN A 223 -6.76 -9.53 -6.36
CA ASN A 223 -6.27 -8.31 -5.74
C ASN A 223 -4.87 -7.91 -6.27
N ALA A 224 -3.98 -8.87 -6.59
CA ALA A 224 -2.69 -8.56 -7.22
C ALA A 224 -2.87 -7.88 -8.58
N ALA A 225 -3.86 -8.31 -9.39
CA ALA A 225 -4.15 -7.68 -10.67
C ALA A 225 -4.62 -6.22 -10.48
N LEU A 226 -5.47 -5.97 -9.49
CA LEU A 226 -5.94 -4.61 -9.16
C LEU A 226 -4.80 -3.75 -8.66
N LEU A 227 -3.95 -4.25 -7.74
CA LEU A 227 -2.83 -3.51 -7.19
C LEU A 227 -1.84 -3.03 -8.26
N PHE A 228 -1.55 -3.87 -9.27
CA PHE A 228 -0.58 -3.52 -10.32
C PHE A 228 -1.20 -2.80 -11.52
N PHE A 229 -2.41 -3.17 -11.91
CA PHE A 229 -3.00 -2.82 -13.20
C PHE A 229 -4.44 -2.32 -13.12
N GLY A 230 -4.99 -2.14 -11.92
CA GLY A 230 -6.32 -1.55 -11.75
C GLY A 230 -6.36 -0.10 -12.24
N LYS A 231 -7.50 0.34 -12.79
CA LYS A 231 -7.73 1.75 -13.16
C LYS A 231 -7.60 2.67 -11.96
N ASP A 232 -8.27 2.31 -10.88
CA ASP A 232 -8.11 2.91 -9.55
C ASP A 232 -8.08 1.80 -8.47
N PRO A 233 -6.90 1.31 -8.08
CA PRO A 233 -6.79 0.31 -7.02
C PRO A 233 -7.34 0.77 -5.68
N THR A 234 -7.32 2.09 -5.39
CA THR A 234 -7.73 2.65 -4.09
C THR A 234 -9.25 2.64 -3.90
N GLU A 235 -10.02 2.63 -4.98
CA GLU A 235 -11.47 2.48 -4.95
C GLU A 235 -11.88 1.12 -4.34
N HIS A 236 -11.07 0.09 -4.58
CA HIS A 236 -11.33 -1.28 -4.13
C HIS A 236 -10.50 -1.69 -2.92
N ILE A 237 -9.31 -1.09 -2.75
CA ILE A 237 -8.35 -1.33 -1.68
C ILE A 237 -7.95 0.03 -1.10
N SER A 238 -8.84 0.63 -0.33
CA SER A 238 -8.80 2.03 0.14
C SER A 238 -7.51 2.44 0.89
N HIS A 239 -6.77 1.47 1.40
CA HIS A 239 -5.52 1.70 2.13
C HIS A 239 -4.28 1.39 1.29
N HIS A 240 -4.42 1.18 -0.04
CA HIS A 240 -3.32 0.98 -0.96
C HIS A 240 -2.70 2.33 -1.34
N GLU A 241 -1.82 2.80 -0.45
CA GLU A 241 -1.12 4.08 -0.60
C GLU A 241 0.26 4.04 0.05
N ILE A 242 1.16 4.88 -0.45
CA ILE A 242 2.44 5.22 0.18
C ILE A 242 2.37 6.69 0.59
N ARG A 243 2.57 6.99 1.87
CA ARG A 243 2.75 8.36 2.35
C ARG A 243 4.23 8.64 2.48
N ILE A 244 4.69 9.63 1.73
CA ILE A 244 6.08 10.03 1.74
C ILE A 244 6.18 11.50 2.19
N ALA A 245 7.12 11.79 3.09
CA ALA A 245 7.32 13.14 3.61
C ALA A 245 8.81 13.44 3.85
N ARG A 246 9.19 14.71 3.61
CA ARG A 246 10.48 15.29 3.96
C ARG A 246 10.29 16.15 5.21
N PHE A 247 11.01 15.82 6.26
CA PHE A 247 11.00 16.55 7.52
C PHE A 247 12.29 17.38 7.68
N LYS A 248 12.20 18.50 8.36
CA LYS A 248 13.35 19.29 8.78
C LYS A 248 13.90 18.72 10.09
N GLY A 249 15.24 18.61 10.16
CA GLY A 249 15.87 18.03 11.34
C GLY A 249 15.74 16.51 11.40
N THR A 250 15.66 15.97 12.62
CA THR A 250 15.70 14.53 12.91
C THR A 250 14.38 13.96 13.47
N ASP A 251 13.35 14.79 13.57
CA ASP A 251 12.02 14.42 14.06
C ASP A 251 10.91 14.78 13.05
N ARG A 252 9.66 14.51 13.41
CA ARG A 252 8.49 14.73 12.54
C ARG A 252 7.75 16.04 12.85
N THR A 253 8.39 17.02 13.46
CA THR A 253 7.74 18.25 13.93
C THR A 253 7.44 19.19 12.77
N GLU A 254 8.38 19.38 11.86
CA GLU A 254 8.25 20.33 10.74
C GLU A 254 8.36 19.58 9.40
N THR A 255 7.28 19.58 8.62
CA THR A 255 7.22 18.97 7.29
C THR A 255 7.57 19.98 6.21
N LEU A 256 8.56 19.68 5.39
CA LEU A 256 9.01 20.52 4.26
C LEU A 256 8.28 20.19 2.96
N ASP A 257 8.03 18.91 2.70
CA ASP A 257 7.29 18.42 1.53
C ASP A 257 6.62 17.09 1.89
N SER A 258 5.44 16.84 1.34
CA SER A 258 4.74 15.57 1.55
C SER A 258 3.85 15.23 0.36
N GLN A 259 3.65 13.93 0.16
CA GLN A 259 2.79 13.41 -0.90
C GLN A 259 2.12 12.11 -0.46
N GLU A 260 0.82 11.98 -0.76
CA GLU A 260 0.10 10.71 -0.75
C GLU A 260 0.17 10.12 -2.16
N ILE A 261 0.88 9.01 -2.32
CA ILE A 261 1.08 8.33 -3.59
C ILE A 261 0.09 7.18 -3.68
N LYS A 262 -0.83 7.25 -4.65
CA LYS A 262 -1.92 6.32 -4.90
C LYS A 262 -1.91 5.83 -6.34
N GLY A 263 -2.63 4.73 -6.61
CA GLY A 263 -2.76 4.18 -7.96
C GLY A 263 -2.05 2.84 -8.15
N PRO A 264 -1.88 2.38 -9.39
CA PRO A 264 -1.19 1.13 -9.68
C PRO A 264 0.27 1.14 -9.19
N ILE A 265 0.73 0.03 -8.61
CA ILE A 265 2.08 -0.09 -8.02
C ILE A 265 3.17 0.41 -8.98
N TYR A 266 3.05 0.09 -10.27
CA TYR A 266 4.02 0.51 -11.27
C TYR A 266 4.18 2.05 -11.33
N LYS A 267 3.06 2.79 -11.32
CA LYS A 267 3.07 4.26 -11.29
C LYS A 267 3.55 4.80 -9.94
N MET A 268 3.12 4.17 -8.84
CA MET A 268 3.55 4.59 -7.50
C MET A 268 5.07 4.56 -7.33
N LEU A 269 5.76 3.58 -7.90
CA LEU A 269 7.23 3.51 -7.83
C LEU A 269 7.91 4.66 -8.60
N LEU A 270 7.35 5.12 -9.71
CA LEU A 270 7.86 6.28 -10.45
C LEU A 270 7.66 7.58 -9.65
N ASP A 271 6.50 7.73 -9.01
CA ASP A 271 6.19 8.91 -8.18
C ASP A 271 7.07 8.97 -6.94
N VAL A 272 7.34 7.82 -6.30
CA VAL A 272 8.29 7.71 -5.19
C VAL A 272 9.70 8.13 -5.64
N GLU A 273 10.15 7.67 -6.81
CA GLU A 273 11.47 8.05 -7.34
C GLU A 273 11.55 9.55 -7.63
N ALA A 274 10.48 10.14 -8.18
CA ALA A 274 10.41 11.58 -8.45
C ALA A 274 10.44 12.39 -7.14
N PHE A 275 9.68 11.96 -6.12
CA PHE A 275 9.71 12.59 -4.80
C PHE A 275 11.09 12.50 -4.14
N PHE A 276 11.70 11.33 -4.19
CA PHE A 276 13.04 11.09 -3.64
C PHE A 276 14.08 12.01 -4.28
N LYS A 277 14.10 12.11 -5.63
CA LYS A 277 15.05 12.94 -6.37
C LYS A 277 14.96 14.44 -6.02
N ARG A 278 13.75 14.95 -5.73
CA ARG A 278 13.58 16.37 -5.37
C ARG A 278 13.83 16.68 -3.90
N ASN A 279 13.80 15.64 -3.04
CA ASN A 279 13.87 15.79 -1.59
C ASN A 279 15.16 15.24 -0.96
N THR A 280 16.10 14.75 -1.78
CA THR A 280 17.45 14.35 -1.34
C THR A 280 18.50 15.17 -2.04
N ARG A 281 19.63 15.32 -1.39
CA ARG A 281 20.74 16.15 -1.89
C ARG A 281 21.52 15.40 -2.99
N LEU A 282 21.99 16.16 -3.95
CA LEU A 282 22.94 15.71 -4.95
C LEU A 282 24.20 16.60 -4.88
N ALA A 283 25.28 16.08 -4.33
CA ALA A 283 26.57 16.78 -4.32
C ALA A 283 27.37 16.47 -5.58
N ASN A 284 28.29 17.37 -5.90
CA ASN A 284 29.22 17.21 -7.00
C ASN A 284 30.65 17.27 -6.51
N LYS A 285 31.51 16.40 -7.02
CA LYS A 285 32.94 16.42 -6.76
C LYS A 285 33.69 16.24 -8.08
N ILE A 286 34.82 16.95 -8.20
CA ILE A 286 35.73 16.72 -9.31
C ILE A 286 36.92 15.91 -8.80
N VAL A 287 37.08 14.71 -9.36
CA VAL A 287 38.21 13.81 -9.07
C VAL A 287 39.03 13.71 -10.35
N GLU A 288 40.28 14.17 -10.30
CA GLU A 288 41.16 14.29 -11.48
C GLU A 288 40.49 15.08 -12.60
N PHE A 289 40.09 14.41 -13.69
CA PHE A 289 39.42 15.00 -14.88
C PHE A 289 37.96 14.62 -14.98
N LYS A 290 37.40 13.98 -13.96
CA LYS A 290 36.02 13.53 -13.97
C LYS A 290 35.19 14.30 -12.94
N ARG A 291 34.05 14.82 -13.37
CA ARG A 291 33.00 15.26 -12.47
C ARG A 291 32.18 14.05 -12.06
N VAL A 292 31.94 13.95 -10.76
CA VAL A 292 31.24 12.87 -10.15
C VAL A 292 30.04 13.41 -9.38
N ASP A 293 28.85 12.96 -9.74
CA ASP A 293 27.62 13.28 -9.02
C ASP A 293 27.40 12.27 -7.90
N ILE A 294 27.35 12.76 -6.66
CA ILE A 294 27.24 11.97 -5.44
C ILE A 294 25.82 12.19 -4.87
N PRO A 295 24.88 11.28 -5.07
CA PRO A 295 23.59 11.36 -4.42
C PRO A 295 23.77 11.13 -2.92
N GLU A 296 22.89 11.73 -2.12
CA GLU A 296 22.91 11.59 -0.67
C GLU A 296 22.73 10.13 -0.21
N TYR A 297 21.90 9.38 -0.94
CA TYR A 297 21.66 7.95 -0.74
C TYR A 297 21.73 7.21 -2.08
N PRO A 298 22.17 5.95 -2.09
CA PRO A 298 22.00 5.08 -3.27
C PRO A 298 20.51 4.74 -3.40
N PHE A 299 19.83 5.32 -4.41
CA PHE A 299 18.38 5.12 -4.59
C PHE A 299 18.03 3.64 -4.75
N GLU A 300 18.92 2.84 -5.31
CA GLU A 300 18.75 1.40 -5.49
C GLU A 300 18.49 0.67 -4.16
N ALA A 301 19.14 1.10 -3.06
CA ALA A 301 18.91 0.52 -1.72
C ALA A 301 17.53 0.93 -1.16
N VAL A 302 17.14 2.19 -1.29
CA VAL A 302 15.85 2.69 -0.82
C VAL A 302 14.71 2.09 -1.64
N ARG A 303 14.88 1.99 -2.96
CA ARG A 303 13.93 1.36 -3.88
C ARG A 303 13.68 -0.11 -3.52
N GLU A 304 14.71 -0.85 -3.19
CA GLU A 304 14.60 -2.25 -2.72
C GLU A 304 13.76 -2.34 -1.44
N ALA A 305 13.97 -1.43 -0.47
CA ALA A 305 13.17 -1.40 0.75
C ALA A 305 11.68 -1.10 0.48
N ILE A 306 11.39 -0.22 -0.48
CA ILE A 306 10.01 0.12 -0.86
C ILE A 306 9.33 -1.03 -1.59
N ILE A 307 10.03 -1.70 -2.50
CA ILE A 307 9.53 -2.90 -3.18
C ILE A 307 9.24 -4.00 -2.15
N ASN A 308 10.16 -4.24 -1.21
CA ASN A 308 9.96 -5.19 -0.13
C ASN A 308 8.79 -4.78 0.77
N ALA A 309 8.62 -3.48 1.07
CA ALA A 309 7.47 -3.00 1.82
C ALA A 309 6.15 -3.32 1.10
N ILE A 310 6.04 -3.08 -0.21
CA ILE A 310 4.86 -3.40 -1.01
C ILE A 310 4.62 -4.93 -1.05
N ALA A 311 5.67 -5.71 -1.32
CA ALA A 311 5.60 -7.16 -1.47
C ALA A 311 5.22 -7.88 -0.16
N HIS A 312 5.69 -7.36 0.98
CA HIS A 312 5.46 -7.96 2.30
C HIS A 312 4.44 -7.22 3.17
N ARG A 313 3.77 -6.17 2.63
CA ARG A 313 2.71 -5.47 3.33
C ARG A 313 1.61 -6.43 3.78
N ASP A 314 1.10 -6.23 4.99
CA ASP A 314 -0.16 -6.84 5.41
C ASP A 314 -1.35 -6.01 4.89
N TYR A 315 -1.88 -6.41 3.74
CA TYR A 315 -3.02 -5.75 3.11
C TYR A 315 -4.36 -5.97 3.84
N ASN A 316 -4.42 -6.86 4.83
CA ASN A 316 -5.59 -6.99 5.69
C ASN A 316 -5.65 -5.88 6.75
N ARG A 317 -4.54 -5.20 7.03
CA ARG A 317 -4.49 -4.06 7.97
C ARG A 317 -5.01 -2.80 7.30
N ARG A 318 -6.20 -2.38 7.70
CA ARG A 318 -6.82 -1.15 7.23
C ARG A 318 -6.29 0.06 8.01
N GLY A 319 -6.25 1.23 7.35
CA GLY A 319 -5.90 2.51 8.00
C GLY A 319 -4.41 2.73 8.29
N ALA A 320 -3.51 1.83 7.87
CA ALA A 320 -2.07 1.99 8.02
C ALA A 320 -1.38 1.93 6.64
N PRO A 321 -0.94 3.05 6.05
CA PRO A 321 -0.19 3.08 4.80
C PRO A 321 1.25 2.64 4.98
N ILE A 322 1.96 2.38 3.87
CA ILE A 322 3.42 2.38 3.89
C ILE A 322 3.86 3.83 4.08
N MET A 323 4.75 4.06 5.04
CA MET A 323 5.27 5.40 5.33
C MET A 323 6.75 5.49 4.97
N VAL A 324 7.12 6.50 4.19
CA VAL A 324 8.51 6.85 3.88
C VAL A 324 8.81 8.22 4.46
N SER A 325 9.71 8.30 5.43
CA SER A 325 10.09 9.54 6.09
C SER A 325 11.54 9.87 5.77
N ILE A 326 11.78 11.05 5.19
CA ILE A 326 13.12 11.54 4.86
C ILE A 326 13.46 12.64 5.88
N PHE A 327 14.49 12.42 6.70
CA PHE A 327 15.06 13.35 7.68
C PHE A 327 16.38 13.92 7.19
N ASP A 328 16.99 14.83 7.94
CA ASP A 328 18.30 15.39 7.61
C ASP A 328 19.44 14.37 7.77
N ASP A 329 19.25 13.36 8.62
CA ASP A 329 20.26 12.35 8.96
C ASP A 329 19.93 10.93 8.46
N ARG A 330 18.68 10.66 8.08
CA ARG A 330 18.24 9.29 7.71
C ARG A 330 16.97 9.26 6.87
N ILE A 331 16.72 8.09 6.30
CA ILE A 331 15.43 7.71 5.68
C ILE A 331 14.86 6.53 6.45
N GLU A 332 13.57 6.58 6.76
CA GLU A 332 12.82 5.48 7.36
C GLU A 332 11.74 4.98 6.40
N VAL A 333 11.72 3.67 6.12
CA VAL A 333 10.62 2.99 5.42
C VAL A 333 9.90 2.12 6.43
N ARG A 334 8.65 2.46 6.73
CA ARG A 334 7.81 1.79 7.72
C ARG A 334 6.66 1.07 7.03
N ASN A 335 6.62 -0.25 7.17
CA ASN A 335 5.68 -1.14 6.51
C ASN A 335 4.70 -1.75 7.51
N PRO A 336 3.36 -1.66 7.29
CA PRO A 336 2.37 -2.37 8.09
C PRO A 336 2.49 -3.89 7.94
N GLY A 337 2.58 -4.58 9.08
CA GLY A 337 2.80 -6.01 9.18
C GLY A 337 4.23 -6.33 9.61
N GLY A 338 4.38 -6.95 10.79
CA GLY A 338 5.65 -7.49 11.28
C GLY A 338 6.13 -8.68 10.45
N LEU A 339 7.16 -9.35 10.91
CA LEU A 339 7.68 -10.56 10.28
C LEU A 339 6.65 -11.69 10.29
N LEU A 340 6.75 -12.58 9.32
CA LEU A 340 5.94 -13.80 9.32
C LEU A 340 6.34 -14.71 10.48
N PRO A 341 5.41 -15.51 11.05
CA PRO A 341 5.71 -16.44 12.13
C PRO A 341 6.92 -17.32 11.81
N GLY A 342 7.83 -17.47 12.78
CA GLY A 342 9.05 -18.24 12.64
C GLY A 342 10.24 -17.50 12.04
N LEU A 343 10.06 -16.28 11.52
CA LEU A 343 11.16 -15.41 11.09
C LEU A 343 11.61 -14.51 12.24
N ASN A 344 12.88 -14.17 12.23
CA ASN A 344 13.43 -13.10 13.06
C ASN A 344 14.45 -12.27 12.28
N ILE A 345 14.71 -11.05 12.74
CA ILE A 345 15.57 -10.08 12.03
C ILE A 345 16.97 -10.65 11.76
N LYS A 346 17.55 -11.40 12.70
CA LYS A 346 18.91 -11.95 12.58
C LYS A 346 19.02 -13.04 11.50
N LYS A 347 17.91 -13.68 11.14
CA LYS A 347 17.85 -14.78 10.17
C LYS A 347 17.15 -14.42 8.87
N LEU A 348 16.87 -13.12 8.62
CA LEU A 348 16.16 -12.72 7.40
C LEU A 348 16.99 -12.86 6.14
N GLU A 349 18.31 -12.63 6.22
CA GLU A 349 19.19 -12.73 5.07
C GLU A 349 19.31 -14.20 4.62
N GLY A 350 18.98 -14.48 3.37
CA GLY A 350 18.96 -15.84 2.82
C GLY A 350 17.69 -16.63 3.11
N HIS A 351 16.71 -16.10 3.86
CA HIS A 351 15.42 -16.75 4.05
C HIS A 351 14.39 -16.13 3.10
N HIS A 352 13.64 -16.99 2.42
CA HIS A 352 12.59 -16.59 1.48
C HIS A 352 11.22 -16.99 2.05
N ALA A 353 10.51 -16.02 2.60
CA ALA A 353 9.11 -16.17 2.97
C ALA A 353 8.32 -14.96 2.48
N THR A 354 7.28 -15.19 1.70
CA THR A 354 6.49 -14.13 1.07
C THR A 354 5.09 -14.10 1.67
N ARG A 355 4.62 -12.89 2.00
CA ARG A 355 3.22 -12.68 2.42
C ARG A 355 2.29 -12.62 1.21
N ASN A 356 2.74 -11.97 0.12
CA ASN A 356 1.97 -11.74 -1.10
C ASN A 356 2.72 -12.33 -2.30
N GLU A 357 2.56 -13.63 -2.53
CA GLU A 357 3.32 -14.38 -3.54
C GLU A 357 3.02 -13.90 -4.97
N ALA A 358 1.75 -13.58 -5.30
CA ALA A 358 1.39 -13.09 -6.62
C ALA A 358 2.01 -11.71 -6.89
N VAL A 359 2.06 -10.83 -5.88
CA VAL A 359 2.75 -9.52 -5.95
C VAL A 359 4.25 -9.72 -6.19
N CYS A 360 4.90 -10.61 -5.43
CA CYS A 360 6.32 -10.92 -5.62
C CYS A 360 6.60 -11.46 -7.03
N ASN A 361 5.75 -12.36 -7.54
CA ASN A 361 5.90 -12.94 -8.88
C ASN A 361 5.84 -11.86 -9.98
N ILE A 362 4.99 -10.84 -9.84
CA ILE A 362 4.95 -9.73 -10.80
C ILE A 362 6.25 -8.92 -10.76
N PHE A 363 6.81 -8.64 -9.57
CA PHE A 363 8.10 -7.98 -9.45
C PHE A 363 9.26 -8.81 -10.03
N HIS A 364 9.21 -10.13 -9.91
CA HIS A 364 10.20 -11.01 -10.52
C HIS A 364 10.19 -10.93 -12.06
N GLU A 365 9.04 -10.71 -12.67
CA GLU A 365 8.93 -10.58 -14.13
C GLU A 365 9.65 -9.33 -14.68
N THR A 366 9.90 -8.32 -13.86
CA THR A 366 10.68 -7.14 -14.23
C THR A 366 12.07 -7.11 -13.61
N MET A 367 12.51 -8.19 -12.96
CA MET A 367 13.77 -8.28 -12.19
C MET A 367 13.88 -7.18 -11.10
N ASP A 368 12.74 -6.61 -10.69
CA ASP A 368 12.72 -5.61 -9.62
C ASP A 368 12.91 -6.25 -8.24
N MET A 369 12.65 -7.56 -8.13
CA MET A 369 12.87 -8.38 -6.94
C MET A 369 13.56 -9.69 -7.34
N GLU A 370 14.52 -10.16 -6.54
CA GLU A 370 15.17 -11.47 -6.74
C GLU A 370 14.45 -12.57 -5.95
N ARG A 371 14.54 -13.80 -6.47
CA ARG A 371 13.83 -14.97 -5.89
C ARG A 371 14.51 -15.57 -4.66
N PHE A 372 15.75 -15.19 -4.36
CA PHE A 372 16.62 -15.92 -3.41
C PHE A 372 16.79 -15.22 -2.06
N GLY A 373 15.90 -14.31 -1.66
CA GLY A 373 16.01 -13.60 -0.36
C GLY A 373 17.24 -12.69 -0.24
N THR A 374 17.78 -12.21 -1.35
CA THR A 374 19.01 -11.41 -1.42
C THR A 374 18.77 -9.91 -1.24
N GLY A 375 17.51 -9.45 -1.11
CA GLY A 375 17.14 -8.03 -1.06
C GLY A 375 17.83 -7.26 0.07
N ILE A 376 17.86 -7.84 1.28
CA ILE A 376 18.56 -7.23 2.43
C ILE A 376 20.06 -7.11 2.14
N GLY A 377 20.68 -8.18 1.64
CA GLY A 377 22.09 -8.16 1.26
C GLY A 377 22.38 -7.14 0.15
N LYS A 378 21.47 -6.92 -0.80
CA LYS A 378 21.58 -5.86 -1.80
C LYS A 378 21.55 -4.48 -1.17
N MET A 379 20.59 -4.19 -0.29
CA MET A 379 20.52 -2.90 0.42
C MET A 379 21.83 -2.60 1.15
N LYS A 380 22.35 -3.57 1.90
CA LYS A 380 23.64 -3.47 2.59
C LYS A 380 24.81 -3.18 1.64
N ARG A 381 24.91 -3.96 0.54
CA ARG A 381 25.96 -3.78 -0.47
C ARG A 381 25.91 -2.39 -1.12
N HIS A 382 24.70 -1.92 -1.50
CA HIS A 382 24.55 -0.59 -2.10
C HIS A 382 24.95 0.54 -1.14
N MET A 383 24.52 0.46 0.13
CA MET A 383 24.91 1.43 1.15
C MET A 383 26.43 1.43 1.37
N LYS A 384 27.04 0.26 1.55
CA LYS A 384 28.49 0.12 1.73
C LYS A 384 29.28 0.59 0.52
N ALA A 385 28.87 0.20 -0.69
CA ALA A 385 29.51 0.67 -1.93
C ALA A 385 29.38 2.19 -2.11
N HIS A 386 28.35 2.80 -1.52
CA HIS A 386 28.16 4.24 -1.49
C HIS A 386 28.98 4.95 -0.38
N GLY A 387 29.67 4.21 0.47
CA GLY A 387 30.45 4.75 1.59
C GLY A 387 29.60 5.08 2.82
N LEU A 388 28.39 4.53 2.91
CA LEU A 388 27.45 4.70 4.02
C LEU A 388 27.36 3.44 4.88
N THR A 389 26.84 3.59 6.10
CA THR A 389 26.61 2.45 7.01
C THR A 389 25.50 1.54 6.49
N GLU A 390 25.54 0.28 6.86
CA GLU A 390 24.46 -0.67 6.55
C GLU A 390 23.12 -0.19 7.13
N PRO A 391 21.98 -0.49 6.45
CA PRO A 391 20.66 -0.14 6.98
C PRO A 391 20.35 -0.94 8.24
N THR A 392 19.64 -0.34 9.17
CA THR A 392 19.12 -1.05 10.33
C THR A 392 17.69 -1.53 10.08
N LEU A 393 17.38 -2.71 10.60
CA LEU A 393 16.08 -3.37 10.50
C LEU A 393 15.50 -3.51 11.90
N ALA A 394 14.22 -3.18 12.08
CA ALA A 394 13.54 -3.29 13.37
C ALA A 394 12.07 -3.72 13.18
N GLU A 395 11.53 -4.41 14.18
CA GLU A 395 10.09 -4.52 14.40
C GLU A 395 9.70 -3.50 15.48
N GLU A 396 8.80 -2.58 15.14
CA GLU A 396 8.28 -1.56 16.04
C GLU A 396 6.77 -1.76 16.18
N GLY A 397 6.36 -2.50 17.20
CA GLY A 397 4.99 -2.99 17.32
C GLY A 397 4.65 -3.89 16.13
N ASP A 398 3.56 -3.57 15.45
CA ASP A 398 3.10 -4.33 14.27
C ASP A 398 3.67 -3.81 12.94
N PHE A 399 4.77 -3.08 12.97
CA PHE A 399 5.41 -2.53 11.77
C PHE A 399 6.83 -3.07 11.61
N PHE A 400 7.21 -3.34 10.36
CA PHE A 400 8.59 -3.58 10.00
C PHE A 400 9.21 -2.27 9.52
N VAL A 401 10.36 -1.89 10.06
CA VAL A 401 11.02 -0.61 9.80
C VAL A 401 12.43 -0.82 9.28
N VAL A 402 12.75 -0.16 8.18
CA VAL A 402 14.10 -0.10 7.61
C VAL A 402 14.59 1.34 7.72
N LYS A 403 15.78 1.56 8.32
CA LYS A 403 16.39 2.89 8.45
C LYS A 403 17.72 2.92 7.70
N PHE A 404 17.89 3.93 6.85
CA PHE A 404 19.09 4.23 6.09
C PHE A 404 19.70 5.50 6.65
N PHE A 405 20.87 5.44 7.25
CA PHE A 405 21.57 6.62 7.75
C PHE A 405 22.34 7.30 6.63
N GLY A 406 22.19 8.63 6.54
CA GLY A 406 22.79 9.45 5.52
C GLY A 406 24.15 10.03 5.97
N PRO A 407 24.82 10.74 5.06
CA PRO A 407 26.13 11.33 5.32
C PRO A 407 26.05 12.61 6.17
N GLY A 408 24.86 13.16 6.40
CA GLY A 408 24.71 14.48 7.00
C GLY A 408 25.47 15.54 6.19
N ASP A 409 26.25 16.41 6.86
CA ASP A 409 27.04 17.45 6.20
C ASP A 409 28.29 16.91 5.48
N LYS A 410 28.63 15.64 5.69
CA LYS A 410 29.83 15.00 5.10
C LYS A 410 29.58 14.37 3.72
N ILE A 411 28.58 14.82 2.98
CA ILE A 411 28.25 14.24 1.67
C ILE A 411 29.41 14.30 0.66
N LEU A 412 30.30 15.30 0.76
CA LEU A 412 31.47 15.41 -0.11
C LEU A 412 32.62 14.48 0.32
N ASP A 413 32.59 13.95 1.55
CA ASP A 413 33.60 13.02 2.07
C ASP A 413 33.30 11.56 1.63
N ILE A 414 32.11 11.30 1.13
CA ILE A 414 31.77 10.01 0.56
C ILE A 414 32.66 9.78 -0.67
N VAL A 415 33.40 8.68 -0.67
CA VAL A 415 34.17 8.20 -1.84
C VAL A 415 33.52 6.90 -2.31
N PRO A 416 32.39 6.97 -3.00
CA PRO A 416 31.73 5.76 -3.49
C PRO A 416 32.52 5.19 -4.67
N SER A 417 32.43 3.89 -4.89
CA SER A 417 32.71 3.31 -6.20
C SER A 417 31.59 3.76 -7.17
N ILE A 418 31.79 4.90 -7.82
CA ILE A 418 30.76 5.55 -8.61
C ILE A 418 30.68 4.89 -9.98
N PRO A 419 29.51 4.41 -10.40
CA PRO A 419 29.29 3.88 -11.73
C PRO A 419 29.65 4.89 -12.83
N ASP A 420 30.20 4.43 -13.96
CA ASP A 420 30.64 5.28 -15.06
C ASP A 420 29.57 6.22 -15.60
N HIS A 421 28.29 5.82 -15.57
CA HIS A 421 27.17 6.67 -16.01
C HIS A 421 26.95 7.93 -15.13
N ARG A 422 27.53 7.99 -13.94
CA ARG A 422 27.51 9.17 -13.04
C ARG A 422 28.80 9.98 -13.11
N GLN A 423 29.72 9.64 -14.02
CA GLN A 423 30.99 10.33 -14.21
C GLN A 423 30.98 11.07 -15.55
N THR A 424 31.32 12.35 -15.54
CA THR A 424 31.48 13.16 -16.75
C THR A 424 32.96 13.46 -16.95
N ASP A 425 33.55 12.96 -18.04
CA ASP A 425 34.93 13.27 -18.40
C ASP A 425 35.01 14.73 -18.94
N LEU A 426 35.57 15.61 -18.14
CA LEU A 426 35.69 17.04 -18.43
C LEU A 426 36.62 17.31 -19.62
N LYS A 427 37.55 16.39 -19.96
CA LYS A 427 38.40 16.52 -21.16
C LYS A 427 37.55 16.39 -22.45
N LYS A 428 36.50 15.54 -22.45
CA LYS A 428 35.60 15.40 -23.59
C LYS A 428 34.79 16.68 -23.86
N LEU A 429 34.69 17.57 -22.87
CA LEU A 429 34.07 18.91 -23.04
C LEU A 429 35.05 19.95 -23.60
N GLY A 430 36.25 19.54 -23.97
CA GLY A 430 37.29 20.43 -24.52
C GLY A 430 37.91 21.37 -23.50
N LEU A 431 37.84 21.01 -22.19
CA LEU A 431 38.45 21.80 -21.12
C LEU A 431 39.93 21.53 -21.01
N ASN A 432 40.74 22.59 -20.85
CA ASN A 432 42.17 22.48 -20.54
C ASN A 432 42.41 22.24 -19.05
N LYS A 433 43.62 21.84 -18.69
CA LYS A 433 44.02 21.54 -17.29
C LYS A 433 43.72 22.68 -16.32
N ARG A 434 43.97 23.96 -16.70
CA ARG A 434 43.72 25.11 -15.84
C ARG A 434 42.23 25.32 -15.56
N GLN A 435 41.40 25.17 -16.59
CA GLN A 435 39.92 25.25 -16.46
C GLN A 435 39.38 24.16 -15.53
N ILE A 436 39.91 22.94 -15.64
CA ILE A 436 39.51 21.82 -14.80
C ILE A 436 39.96 22.09 -13.34
N GLU A 437 41.17 22.58 -13.11
CA GLU A 437 41.67 22.88 -11.77
C GLU A 437 40.88 24.01 -11.10
N ALA A 438 40.62 25.10 -11.84
CA ALA A 438 39.77 26.18 -11.32
C ALA A 438 38.35 25.69 -11.00
N LEU A 439 37.77 24.85 -11.87
CA LEU A 439 36.45 24.24 -11.64
C LEU A 439 36.50 23.31 -10.39
N ARG A 440 37.57 22.57 -10.18
CA ARG A 440 37.79 21.73 -8.99
C ARG A 440 37.75 22.56 -7.70
N LEU A 441 38.43 23.69 -7.66
CA LEU A 441 38.40 24.58 -6.51
C LEU A 441 37.01 25.18 -6.25
N MET A 442 36.28 25.56 -7.33
CA MET A 442 34.96 26.10 -7.19
C MET A 442 33.93 25.05 -6.71
N VAL A 443 34.04 23.80 -7.18
CA VAL A 443 33.11 22.72 -6.86
C VAL A 443 33.44 22.05 -5.52
N ASN A 444 34.68 21.61 -5.34
CA ASN A 444 35.08 20.81 -4.16
C ASN A 444 35.27 21.68 -2.91
N GLU A 445 35.85 22.88 -3.06
CA GLU A 445 36.16 23.76 -1.94
C GLU A 445 35.17 24.92 -1.80
N LYS A 446 34.14 24.97 -2.68
CA LYS A 446 33.15 26.07 -2.76
C LYS A 446 33.79 27.47 -2.82
N LYS A 447 34.99 27.55 -3.38
CA LYS A 447 35.72 28.83 -3.53
C LYS A 447 35.15 29.66 -4.65
N HIS A 448 35.03 30.96 -4.43
CA HIS A 448 34.80 31.93 -5.49
C HIS A 448 36.14 32.34 -6.10
N ILE A 449 36.22 32.36 -7.43
CA ILE A 449 37.47 32.70 -8.14
C ILE A 449 37.28 34.02 -8.87
N THR A 450 38.11 35.00 -8.57
CA THR A 450 38.26 36.23 -9.35
C THR A 450 39.29 36.04 -10.46
N ILE A 451 39.34 36.98 -11.44
CA ILE A 451 40.41 36.97 -12.46
C ILE A 451 41.79 37.05 -11.80
N MET A 452 41.94 37.77 -10.68
CA MET A 452 43.21 37.87 -9.94
C MET A 452 43.54 36.53 -9.30
N ASN A 453 42.66 35.90 -8.59
CA ASN A 453 42.88 34.56 -8.03
C ASN A 453 43.25 33.53 -9.11
N TYR A 454 42.62 33.62 -10.30
CA TYR A 454 42.96 32.73 -11.41
C TYR A 454 44.39 32.95 -11.91
N LEU A 455 44.86 34.21 -11.95
CA LEU A 455 46.26 34.55 -12.28
C LEU A 455 47.25 34.14 -11.23
N GLU A 456 46.87 34.19 -9.95
CA GLU A 456 47.69 33.70 -8.81
C GLU A 456 47.86 32.18 -8.87
N LEU A 457 46.82 31.47 -9.23
CA LEU A 457 46.83 30.01 -9.39
C LEU A 457 47.71 29.56 -10.57
N PHE A 458 47.72 30.35 -11.65
CA PHE A 458 48.39 30.00 -12.90
C PHE A 458 49.33 31.14 -13.34
N LYS A 459 50.54 31.16 -12.71
CA LYS A 459 51.49 32.27 -12.86
C LYS A 459 52.01 32.50 -14.32
N ASP A 460 51.90 31.46 -15.15
CA ASP A 460 52.47 31.47 -16.51
C ASP A 460 51.48 31.96 -17.59
N ILE A 461 50.40 32.65 -17.22
CA ILE A 461 49.39 33.13 -18.15
C ILE A 461 49.13 34.61 -18.02
N VAL A 462 48.73 35.22 -19.14
CA VAL A 462 48.35 36.64 -19.17
C VAL A 462 46.84 36.77 -18.86
N LYS A 463 46.41 37.95 -18.40
CA LYS A 463 45.02 38.28 -18.07
C LYS A 463 44.02 37.95 -19.18
N LYS A 464 44.38 38.12 -20.45
CA LYS A 464 43.52 37.78 -21.60
C LYS A 464 43.22 36.29 -21.66
N THR A 465 44.16 35.42 -21.30
CA THR A 465 43.99 33.96 -21.21
C THR A 465 43.08 33.59 -20.06
N ALA A 466 43.25 34.17 -18.86
CA ALA A 466 42.38 33.94 -17.73
C ALA A 466 40.92 34.29 -18.03
N ILE A 467 40.69 35.46 -18.68
CA ILE A 467 39.34 35.87 -19.08
C ILE A 467 38.73 34.87 -20.06
N ARG A 468 39.51 34.41 -21.06
CA ARG A 468 39.02 33.44 -22.05
C ARG A 468 38.67 32.08 -21.42
N ASP A 469 39.55 31.59 -20.53
CA ASP A 469 39.34 30.32 -19.86
C ASP A 469 38.09 30.37 -18.98
N LEU A 470 37.91 31.41 -18.15
CA LEU A 470 36.71 31.58 -17.30
C LEU A 470 35.44 31.86 -18.13
N LYS A 471 35.53 32.63 -19.22
CA LYS A 471 34.39 32.85 -20.11
C LYS A 471 33.91 31.54 -20.74
N ARG A 472 34.85 30.70 -21.19
CA ARG A 472 34.52 29.37 -21.71
C ARG A 472 33.73 28.50 -20.71
N LEU A 473 34.13 28.51 -19.43
CA LEU A 473 33.41 27.78 -18.38
C LEU A 473 31.98 28.32 -18.16
N VAL A 474 31.76 29.63 -18.37
CA VAL A 474 30.45 30.25 -18.28
C VAL A 474 29.59 29.89 -19.52
N GLU A 475 30.18 29.92 -20.72
CA GLU A 475 29.50 29.60 -22.00
C GLU A 475 28.96 28.16 -21.99
N ILE A 476 29.72 27.23 -21.46
CA ILE A 476 29.28 25.82 -21.35
C ILE A 476 28.43 25.53 -20.08
N GLY A 477 28.04 26.58 -19.33
CA GLY A 477 27.12 26.46 -18.17
C GLY A 477 27.69 25.84 -16.91
N LEU A 478 28.99 25.56 -16.83
CA LEU A 478 29.64 24.97 -15.65
C LEU A 478 29.89 25.98 -14.53
N VAL A 479 29.97 27.27 -14.87
CA VAL A 479 30.28 28.35 -13.94
C VAL A 479 29.34 29.52 -14.18
N LYS A 480 28.95 30.22 -13.12
CA LYS A 480 28.23 31.50 -13.16
C LYS A 480 29.17 32.64 -12.83
N LYS A 481 29.04 33.74 -13.56
CA LYS A 481 29.71 35.00 -13.23
C LYS A 481 28.75 35.88 -12.41
N ILE A 482 29.19 36.32 -11.24
CA ILE A 482 28.42 37.18 -10.35
C ILE A 482 29.13 38.52 -10.19
N GLY A 483 28.39 39.61 -10.27
CA GLY A 483 28.90 40.98 -10.18
C GLY A 483 29.49 41.55 -11.47
N TYR A 484 29.91 42.84 -11.44
CA TYR A 484 30.40 43.59 -12.56
C TYR A 484 31.76 44.24 -12.27
N LYS A 485 32.54 44.50 -13.30
CA LYS A 485 33.88 45.20 -13.25
C LYS A 485 34.84 44.51 -12.26
N LYS A 486 35.53 45.27 -11.40
CA LYS A 486 36.60 44.79 -10.50
C LYS A 486 36.11 43.89 -9.39
N GLY A 487 34.83 43.89 -9.04
CA GLY A 487 34.21 43.03 -8.00
C GLY A 487 33.62 41.74 -8.54
N ALA A 488 33.73 41.42 -9.82
CA ALA A 488 33.17 40.22 -10.40
C ALA A 488 33.96 38.96 -9.98
N TYR A 489 33.23 37.92 -9.56
CA TYR A 489 33.77 36.61 -9.28
C TYR A 489 33.00 35.50 -10.02
N PHE A 490 33.60 34.34 -10.04
CA PHE A 490 33.06 33.13 -10.70
C PHE A 490 32.86 32.05 -9.64
N CYS A 491 31.73 31.36 -9.73
CA CYS A 491 31.38 30.24 -8.86
C CYS A 491 30.78 29.10 -9.68
N ALA A 492 30.82 27.88 -9.13
CA ALA A 492 30.21 26.73 -9.78
C ALA A 492 28.69 26.95 -10.01
N SER A 493 28.19 26.52 -11.15
CA SER A 493 26.75 26.56 -11.46
C SER A 493 26.04 25.39 -10.75
N GLU A 494 24.86 25.65 -10.14
CA GLU A 494 23.99 24.62 -9.56
C GLU A 494 23.38 23.70 -10.64
N ASN A 495 23.19 24.23 -11.84
CA ASN A 495 22.63 23.53 -13.00
C ASN A 495 23.73 23.17 -14.00
N VAL A 496 24.52 22.15 -13.71
CA VAL A 496 25.44 21.63 -14.72
C VAL A 496 24.70 20.62 -15.60
N PRO A 497 24.75 20.75 -16.95
CA PRO A 497 24.03 19.88 -17.86
C PRO A 497 24.36 18.41 -17.64
N LYS A 498 23.33 17.58 -17.53
CA LYS A 498 23.48 16.12 -17.50
C LYS A 498 23.91 15.60 -18.86
N ASN A 499 24.65 14.48 -18.91
CA ASN A 499 24.97 13.78 -20.15
C ASN A 499 23.69 13.54 -20.96
N GLY A 500 23.55 14.15 -22.13
CA GLY A 500 22.41 14.03 -23.04
C GLY A 500 21.72 15.35 -23.39
N GLU A 501 21.68 16.35 -22.50
CA GLU A 501 21.04 17.64 -22.81
C GLU A 501 21.95 18.60 -23.58
N MET A 502 23.26 18.37 -23.63
CA MET A 502 24.19 19.19 -24.39
C MET A 502 24.16 18.94 -25.89
N SER A 503 23.71 17.79 -26.37
CA SER A 503 23.59 17.51 -27.81
C SER A 503 22.42 18.24 -28.48
N LEU A 504 21.41 18.63 -27.73
CA LEU A 504 20.21 19.30 -28.24
C LEU A 504 20.36 20.85 -28.35
N LYS A 505 21.26 21.45 -27.55
CA LYS A 505 21.52 22.90 -27.63
C LYS A 505 22.60 23.31 -28.63
N MET A 506 23.48 22.36 -29.00
CA MET A 506 24.51 22.62 -30.03
C MET A 506 24.06 22.35 -31.49
N SER A 507 22.85 21.79 -31.66
CA SER A 507 22.26 21.53 -33.02
C SER A 507 21.19 22.55 -33.44
N LEU A 508 21.00 23.63 -32.66
CA LEU A 508 20.03 24.70 -32.93
C LEU A 508 20.69 26.10 -33.03
N GLU A 509 22.00 26.20 -33.12
CA GLU A 509 22.78 27.31 -33.60
C GLU A 509 23.67 26.81 -34.78
#